data_e16ff706e3f876ce15b0d1f13cdf43f2
#
_entry.id   e16ff706e3f876ce15b0d1f13cdf43f2
#
_cell.length_a   1.000
_cell.length_b   1.000
_cell.length_c   1.000
_cell.angle_alpha   90.00
_cell.angle_beta   90.00
_cell.angle_gamma   90.00
#
_symmetry.space_group_name_H-M   'P 1'
#
loop_
_entity.id
_entity.type
_entity.pdbx_description
1 polymer ?
#
loop_
_entity_poly.entity_id
_entity_poly.type
_entity_poly.pdbx_seq_one_letter_code
_entity_poly.pdbx_strand_id
1 'polypeptide(L)'
;MPERIAFLTDGVLKRVEEKYEISAEGKTIPERIKQGRQRAISAITEVAEGGDEYRACADDLDDCYLCAQLFSYPGDYVAERPSIDRLAETLDKFEEDILERPTATVRARRRAVVVLGEPILVSKEKKRDMASELTRTIEHRVQSLLDSVELPGRSFELVPPRVAGAAAAAETEQAG
;
A
#
# COMPACT_ATOMS: atom_id res chain seq x y z
N MET A 1 -8.49 2.37 11.06
CA MET A 1 -7.53 1.51 10.36
C MET A 1 -6.31 2.27 9.87
N PRO A 2 -6.42 3.41 9.18
CA PRO A 2 -5.29 4.23 8.73
C PRO A 2 -4.31 4.59 9.86
N GLU A 3 -4.82 5.02 11.01
CA GLU A 3 -4.00 5.37 12.18
C GLU A 3 -3.12 4.22 12.70
N ARG A 4 -3.64 2.99 12.67
CA ARG A 4 -2.87 1.81 13.08
C ARG A 4 -1.77 1.47 12.09
N ILE A 5 -2.03 1.61 10.80
CA ILE A 5 -1.02 1.41 9.74
C ILE A 5 0.08 2.46 9.90
N ALA A 6 -0.30 3.73 10.05
CA ALA A 6 0.65 4.82 10.27
C ALA A 6 1.50 4.61 11.53
N PHE A 7 0.88 4.20 12.64
CA PHE A 7 1.58 3.91 13.89
C PHE A 7 2.58 2.75 13.74
N LEU A 8 2.19 1.65 13.10
CA LEU A 8 3.07 0.50 12.87
C LEU A 8 4.23 0.88 11.96
N THR A 9 3.95 1.56 10.84
CA THR A 9 4.98 2.02 9.89
C THR A 9 5.99 2.94 10.56
N ASP A 10 5.51 3.93 11.34
CA ASP A 10 6.39 4.85 12.06
C ASP A 10 7.23 4.14 13.12
N GLY A 11 6.65 3.20 13.85
CA GLY A 11 7.36 2.40 14.86
C GLY A 11 8.50 1.56 14.26
N VAL A 12 8.23 0.89 13.15
CA VAL A 12 9.24 0.10 12.42
C VAL A 12 10.35 1.00 11.88
N LEU A 13 9.98 2.10 11.20
CA LEU A 13 10.97 3.03 10.65
C LEU A 13 11.84 3.67 11.72
N LYS A 14 11.29 4.07 12.87
CA LYS A 14 12.06 4.61 14.00
C LYS A 14 13.11 3.63 14.49
N ARG A 15 12.77 2.35 14.65
CA ARG A 15 13.74 1.32 15.06
C ARG A 15 14.90 1.19 14.07
N VAL A 16 14.60 1.17 12.75
CA VAL A 16 15.63 1.11 11.70
C VAL A 16 16.48 2.39 11.69
N GLU A 17 15.85 3.54 11.85
CA GLU A 17 16.54 4.85 11.90
C GLU A 17 17.47 4.95 13.11
N GLU A 18 17.03 4.51 14.27
CA GLU A 18 17.86 4.45 15.48
C GLU A 18 19.06 3.52 15.30
N LYS A 19 18.85 2.31 14.76
CA LYS A 19 19.90 1.33 14.53
C LYS A 19 20.98 1.85 13.58
N TYR A 20 20.59 2.56 12.52
CA TYR A 20 21.50 3.04 11.48
C TYR A 20 21.86 4.52 11.58
N GLU A 21 21.51 5.18 12.68
CA GLU A 21 21.76 6.59 12.94
C GLU A 21 21.25 7.51 11.80
N ILE A 22 20.03 7.25 11.33
CA ILE A 22 19.39 7.99 10.24
C ILE A 22 18.49 9.09 10.82
N SER A 23 18.67 10.35 10.39
CA SER A 23 17.74 11.42 10.74
C SER A 23 16.45 11.31 9.91
N ALA A 24 15.29 11.32 10.57
CA ALA A 24 13.97 11.36 9.95
C ALA A 24 13.47 12.80 9.69
N GLU A 25 14.18 13.82 10.19
CA GLU A 25 13.73 15.21 10.16
C GLU A 25 13.45 15.70 8.74
N GLY A 26 12.26 16.25 8.52
CA GLY A 26 11.80 16.80 7.25
C GLY A 26 11.58 15.79 6.13
N LYS A 27 11.58 14.46 6.41
CA LYS A 27 11.45 13.41 5.40
C LYS A 27 10.07 12.80 5.36
N THR A 28 9.64 12.50 4.16
CA THR A 28 8.42 11.73 3.89
C THR A 28 8.64 10.23 4.18
N ILE A 29 7.56 9.48 4.38
CA ILE A 29 7.64 8.03 4.59
C ILE A 29 8.42 7.30 3.49
N PRO A 30 8.20 7.56 2.18
CA PRO A 30 9.00 6.93 1.11
C PRO A 30 10.51 7.25 1.20
N GLU A 31 10.87 8.47 1.60
CA GLU A 31 12.28 8.85 1.76
C GLU A 31 12.93 8.15 2.95
N ARG A 32 12.22 8.01 4.07
CA ARG A 32 12.64 7.26 5.25
C ARG A 32 12.86 5.78 4.89
N ILE A 33 11.89 5.14 4.22
CA ILE A 33 12.01 3.75 3.73
C ILE A 33 13.24 3.59 2.83
N LYS A 34 13.40 4.49 1.86
CA LYS A 34 14.54 4.45 0.93
C LYS A 34 15.87 4.50 1.66
N GLN A 35 16.00 5.37 2.66
CA GLN A 35 17.25 5.50 3.43
C GLN A 35 17.50 4.29 4.33
N GLY A 36 16.47 3.79 5.02
CA GLY A 36 16.56 2.56 5.81
C GLY A 36 17.07 1.39 4.97
N ARG A 37 16.44 1.17 3.81
CA ARG A 37 16.89 0.13 2.86
C ARG A 37 18.35 0.31 2.40
N GLN A 38 18.74 1.52 2.05
CA GLN A 38 20.11 1.78 1.62
C GLN A 38 21.13 1.47 2.71
N ARG A 39 20.84 1.82 3.96
CA ARG A 39 21.72 1.52 5.10
C ARG A 39 21.77 0.02 5.41
N ALA A 40 20.62 -0.65 5.41
CA ALA A 40 20.58 -2.10 5.63
C ALA A 40 21.32 -2.87 4.52
N ILE A 41 21.18 -2.46 3.24
CA ILE A 41 21.93 -3.04 2.13
C ILE A 41 23.45 -2.81 2.31
N SER A 42 23.88 -1.61 2.71
CA SER A 42 25.29 -1.36 2.96
C SER A 42 25.81 -2.23 4.10
N ALA A 43 25.08 -2.31 5.21
CA ALA A 43 25.46 -3.10 6.37
C ALA A 43 25.53 -4.60 6.05
N ILE A 44 24.59 -5.16 5.30
CA ILE A 44 24.58 -6.58 4.95
C ILE A 44 25.78 -6.98 4.05
N THR A 45 26.32 -6.04 3.27
CA THR A 45 27.50 -6.30 2.43
C THR A 45 28.82 -6.29 3.21
N GLU A 46 28.80 -5.76 4.43
CA GLU A 46 30.01 -5.65 5.29
C GLU A 46 30.14 -6.80 6.29
N VAL A 47 29.09 -7.63 6.44
CA VAL A 47 29.04 -8.72 7.41
C VAL A 47 29.15 -10.09 6.75
N ALA A 48 29.56 -11.11 7.51
CA ALA A 48 29.68 -12.47 7.01
C ALA A 48 28.29 -13.08 6.72
N GLU A 49 28.14 -13.63 5.53
CA GLU A 49 26.90 -14.29 5.10
C GLU A 49 26.49 -15.42 6.06
N GLY A 50 25.21 -15.46 6.41
CA GLY A 50 24.61 -16.49 7.28
C GLY A 50 24.86 -16.31 8.78
N GLY A 51 25.60 -15.29 9.20
CA GLY A 51 25.79 -14.93 10.61
C GLY A 51 24.56 -14.24 11.21
N ASP A 52 24.59 -14.02 12.53
CA ASP A 52 23.48 -13.35 13.23
C ASP A 52 23.36 -11.88 12.82
N GLU A 53 24.48 -11.21 12.58
CA GLU A 53 24.48 -9.82 12.08
C GLU A 53 23.92 -9.73 10.67
N TYR A 54 24.22 -10.69 9.80
CA TYR A 54 23.62 -10.78 8.46
C TYR A 54 22.11 -10.93 8.53
N ARG A 55 21.62 -11.84 9.39
CA ARG A 55 20.17 -12.03 9.59
C ARG A 55 19.50 -10.77 10.11
N ALA A 56 20.11 -10.09 11.08
CA ALA A 56 19.58 -8.84 11.61
C ALA A 56 19.51 -7.71 10.56
N CYS A 57 20.41 -7.68 9.59
CA CYS A 57 20.34 -6.72 8.47
C CYS A 57 19.28 -7.15 7.42
N ALA A 58 19.12 -8.46 7.21
CA ALA A 58 18.07 -8.99 6.34
C ALA A 58 16.68 -8.69 6.90
N ASP A 59 16.47 -8.89 8.20
CA ASP A 59 15.23 -8.55 8.90
C ASP A 59 14.89 -7.06 8.75
N ASP A 60 15.87 -6.16 8.83
CA ASP A 60 15.65 -4.73 8.61
C ASP A 60 15.25 -4.40 7.16
N LEU A 61 15.76 -5.16 6.16
CA LEU A 61 15.32 -5.02 4.78
C LEU A 61 13.87 -5.46 4.60
N ASP A 62 13.48 -6.57 5.22
CA ASP A 62 12.11 -7.09 5.19
C ASP A 62 11.16 -6.11 5.89
N ASP A 63 11.56 -5.53 7.00
CA ASP A 63 10.82 -4.47 7.69
C ASP A 63 10.63 -3.22 6.85
N CYS A 64 11.67 -2.77 6.16
CA CYS A 64 11.54 -1.65 5.21
C CYS A 64 10.63 -2.00 4.04
N TYR A 65 10.65 -3.26 3.58
CA TYR A 65 9.76 -3.74 2.54
C TYR A 65 8.30 -3.77 3.03
N LEU A 66 8.05 -4.29 4.22
CA LEU A 66 6.75 -4.23 4.87
C LEU A 66 6.23 -2.79 4.99
N CYS A 67 7.08 -1.84 5.40
CA CYS A 67 6.70 -0.42 5.45
C CYS A 67 6.29 0.12 4.06
N ALA A 68 6.99 -0.30 2.98
CA ALA A 68 6.64 0.11 1.63
C ALA A 68 5.27 -0.47 1.19
N GLN A 69 5.00 -1.72 1.54
CA GLN A 69 3.71 -2.35 1.31
C GLN A 69 2.60 -1.64 2.10
N LEU A 70 2.78 -1.44 3.41
CA LEU A 70 1.81 -0.74 4.26
C LEU A 70 1.53 0.69 3.77
N PHE A 71 2.55 1.40 3.29
CA PHE A 71 2.38 2.73 2.70
C PHE A 71 1.48 2.72 1.45
N SER A 72 1.44 1.60 0.72
CA SER A 72 0.58 1.44 -0.46
C SER A 72 -0.90 1.17 -0.13
N TYR A 73 -1.24 0.99 1.16
CA TYR A 73 -2.61 0.79 1.65
C TYR A 73 -3.13 2.05 2.34
N PRO A 74 -3.86 2.93 1.64
CA PRO A 74 -4.35 4.18 2.24
C PRO A 74 -5.39 3.97 3.35
N GLY A 75 -5.83 2.75 3.61
CA GLY A 75 -6.70 2.36 4.72
C GLY A 75 -8.18 2.77 4.58
N ASP A 76 -8.47 3.71 3.71
CA ASP A 76 -9.80 4.25 3.38
C ASP A 76 -10.26 3.87 1.96
N TYR A 77 -9.38 3.25 1.17
CA TYR A 77 -9.64 2.89 -0.23
C TYR A 77 -10.98 2.19 -0.48
N VAL A 78 -11.35 1.23 0.39
CA VAL A 78 -12.66 0.56 0.32
C VAL A 78 -13.77 1.45 0.86
N ALA A 79 -13.49 2.27 1.89
CA ALA A 79 -14.49 3.11 2.53
C ALA A 79 -14.93 4.29 1.64
N GLU A 80 -14.00 4.88 0.88
CA GLU A 80 -14.31 6.00 -0.02
C GLU A 80 -15.30 5.63 -1.13
N ARG A 81 -15.14 4.45 -1.72
CA ARG A 81 -16.01 3.94 -2.78
C ARG A 81 -16.24 2.44 -2.60
N PRO A 82 -17.15 2.03 -1.71
CA PRO A 82 -17.40 0.62 -1.43
C PRO A 82 -17.84 -0.12 -2.68
N SER A 83 -16.99 -1.02 -3.19
CA SER A 83 -17.33 -1.90 -4.30
C SER A 83 -16.75 -3.29 -4.06
N ILE A 84 -17.42 -4.31 -4.59
CA ILE A 84 -16.96 -5.69 -4.49
C ILE A 84 -15.57 -5.83 -5.13
N ASP A 85 -15.31 -5.10 -6.20
CA ASP A 85 -14.02 -5.12 -6.90
C ASP A 85 -12.90 -4.57 -6.00
N ARG A 86 -13.10 -3.40 -5.38
CA ARG A 86 -12.13 -2.82 -4.42
C ARG A 86 -11.89 -3.70 -3.21
N LEU A 87 -12.95 -4.32 -2.68
CA LEU A 87 -12.81 -5.26 -1.57
C LEU A 87 -12.00 -6.49 -1.98
N ALA A 88 -12.33 -7.08 -3.14
CA ALA A 88 -11.61 -8.24 -3.66
C ALA A 88 -10.15 -7.92 -3.94
N GLU A 89 -9.84 -6.77 -4.54
CA GLU A 89 -8.49 -6.30 -4.80
C GLU A 89 -7.69 -6.10 -3.51
N THR A 90 -8.31 -5.50 -2.48
CA THR A 90 -7.67 -5.32 -1.18
C THR A 90 -7.36 -6.66 -0.52
N LEU A 91 -8.30 -7.62 -0.58
CA LEU A 91 -8.08 -8.96 -0.04
C LEU A 91 -7.01 -9.72 -0.82
N ASP A 92 -6.99 -9.60 -2.15
CA ASP A 92 -5.96 -10.19 -2.99
C ASP A 92 -4.57 -9.68 -2.61
N LYS A 93 -4.43 -8.34 -2.48
CA LYS A 93 -3.17 -7.75 -2.02
C LYS A 93 -2.76 -8.21 -0.63
N PHE A 94 -3.68 -8.33 0.30
CA PHE A 94 -3.35 -8.85 1.63
C PHE A 94 -2.90 -10.31 1.59
N GLU A 95 -3.48 -11.13 0.73
CA GLU A 95 -3.05 -12.52 0.58
C GLU A 95 -1.65 -12.61 -0.04
N GLU A 96 -1.34 -11.77 -1.02
CA GLU A 96 -0.04 -11.76 -1.69
C GLU A 96 1.03 -11.07 -0.83
N ASP A 97 0.76 -9.87 -0.32
CA ASP A 97 1.76 -9.03 0.35
C ASP A 97 1.99 -9.40 1.82
N ILE A 98 0.93 -9.80 2.55
CA ILE A 98 1.00 -10.05 4.00
C ILE A 98 1.06 -11.54 4.33
N LEU A 99 0.32 -12.38 3.58
CA LEU A 99 0.33 -13.83 3.77
C LEU A 99 1.34 -14.53 2.85
N GLU A 100 2.13 -13.77 2.09
CA GLU A 100 3.18 -14.26 1.19
C GLU A 100 2.72 -15.35 0.23
N ARG A 101 1.45 -15.29 -0.19
CA ARG A 101 0.92 -16.23 -1.16
C ARG A 101 1.43 -15.89 -2.56
N PRO A 102 1.89 -16.87 -3.35
CA PRO A 102 2.37 -16.61 -4.71
C PRO A 102 1.28 -16.10 -5.65
N THR A 103 0.02 -16.36 -5.32
CA THR A 103 -1.16 -15.83 -6.02
C THR A 103 -2.34 -15.72 -5.07
N ALA A 104 -3.17 -14.70 -5.27
CA ALA A 104 -4.39 -14.54 -4.50
C ALA A 104 -5.43 -15.63 -4.82
N THR A 105 -6.32 -15.88 -3.86
CA THR A 105 -7.40 -16.85 -4.00
C THR A 105 -8.41 -16.40 -5.06
N VAL A 106 -8.73 -17.28 -6.01
CA VAL A 106 -9.78 -17.04 -7.00
C VAL A 106 -11.16 -17.15 -6.34
N ARG A 107 -11.81 -15.99 -6.09
CA ARG A 107 -13.11 -15.91 -5.40
C ARG A 107 -14.31 -15.96 -6.34
N ALA A 108 -14.13 -15.46 -7.58
CA ALA A 108 -15.19 -15.39 -8.57
C ALA A 108 -14.62 -15.27 -9.98
N ARG A 109 -15.48 -15.42 -11.00
CA ARG A 109 -15.11 -15.09 -12.37
C ARG A 109 -14.89 -13.58 -12.49
N ARG A 110 -13.76 -13.19 -13.06
CA ARG A 110 -13.41 -11.80 -13.35
C ARG A 110 -13.49 -11.55 -14.85
N ARG A 111 -13.91 -10.35 -15.23
CA ARG A 111 -13.87 -9.87 -16.61
C ARG A 111 -12.85 -8.74 -16.67
N ALA A 112 -11.80 -8.92 -17.43
CA ALA A 112 -10.88 -7.85 -17.76
C ALA A 112 -11.40 -7.09 -18.99
N VAL A 113 -11.40 -5.76 -18.91
CA VAL A 113 -11.69 -4.88 -20.03
C VAL A 113 -10.41 -4.11 -20.34
N VAL A 114 -9.91 -4.26 -21.58
CA VAL A 114 -8.72 -3.57 -22.05
C VAL A 114 -9.15 -2.57 -23.10
N VAL A 115 -8.83 -1.31 -22.87
CA VAL A 115 -9.11 -0.22 -23.83
C VAL A 115 -7.78 0.37 -24.27
N LEU A 116 -7.60 0.45 -25.60
CA LEU A 116 -6.41 1.04 -26.21
C LEU A 116 -6.77 2.44 -26.70
N GLY A 117 -6.02 3.43 -26.23
CA GLY A 117 -6.13 4.81 -26.68
C GLY A 117 -5.26 5.09 -27.91
N GLU A 118 -5.44 6.29 -28.48
CA GLU A 118 -4.59 6.76 -29.55
C GLU A 118 -3.11 6.83 -29.12
N PRO A 119 -2.17 6.46 -30.00
CA PRO A 119 -0.76 6.48 -29.68
C PRO A 119 -0.25 7.89 -29.38
N ILE A 120 0.70 7.98 -28.46
CA ILE A 120 1.41 9.23 -28.15
C ILE A 120 2.75 9.21 -28.88
N LEU A 121 2.91 10.09 -29.84
CA LEU A 121 4.16 10.25 -30.59
C LEU A 121 5.17 11.03 -29.72
N VAL A 122 6.29 10.38 -29.41
CA VAL A 122 7.37 10.99 -28.63
C VAL A 122 8.43 11.53 -29.57
N SER A 123 8.78 12.81 -29.42
CA SER A 123 9.86 13.42 -30.21
C SER A 123 11.22 12.80 -29.87
N LYS A 124 12.08 12.65 -30.88
CA LYS A 124 13.47 12.23 -30.70
C LYS A 124 14.36 13.33 -30.08
N GLU A 125 13.91 14.58 -30.16
CA GLU A 125 14.62 15.72 -29.58
C GLU A 125 14.40 15.77 -28.07
N LYS A 126 15.49 15.75 -27.30
CA LYS A 126 15.43 15.88 -25.84
C LYS A 126 15.20 17.33 -25.44
N LYS A 127 14.06 17.61 -24.78
CA LYS A 127 13.77 18.89 -24.13
C LYS A 127 13.76 18.72 -22.63
N ARG A 128 14.10 19.79 -21.90
CA ARG A 128 14.25 19.75 -20.43
C ARG A 128 12.98 19.26 -19.72
N ASP A 129 11.79 19.66 -20.18
CA ASP A 129 10.51 19.37 -19.52
C ASP A 129 9.70 18.25 -20.21
N MET A 130 10.27 17.61 -21.24
CA MET A 130 9.56 16.62 -22.06
C MET A 130 9.04 15.43 -21.25
N ALA A 131 9.81 14.96 -20.25
CA ALA A 131 9.38 13.83 -19.41
C ALA A 131 8.15 14.21 -18.57
N SER A 132 8.13 15.39 -17.98
CA SER A 132 7.00 15.88 -17.17
C SER A 132 5.75 16.13 -18.01
N GLU A 133 5.91 16.65 -19.23
CA GLU A 133 4.80 16.87 -20.15
C GLU A 133 4.22 15.55 -20.64
N LEU A 134 5.09 14.58 -20.98
CA LEU A 134 4.68 13.26 -21.40
C LEU A 134 3.95 12.52 -20.29
N THR A 135 4.46 12.56 -19.06
CA THR A 135 3.81 11.95 -17.88
C THR A 135 2.41 12.52 -17.69
N ARG A 136 2.25 13.84 -17.73
CA ARG A 136 0.94 14.49 -17.60
C ARG A 136 -0.02 14.11 -18.73
N THR A 137 0.50 14.01 -19.95
CA THR A 137 -0.31 13.60 -21.12
C THR A 137 -0.78 12.15 -20.99
N ILE A 138 0.09 11.24 -20.52
CA ILE A 138 -0.25 9.84 -20.28
C ILE A 138 -1.30 9.75 -19.18
N GLU A 139 -1.08 10.40 -18.04
CA GLU A 139 -2.00 10.43 -16.92
C GLU A 139 -3.40 10.89 -17.35
N HIS A 140 -3.50 12.02 -18.02
CA HIS A 140 -4.77 12.55 -18.52
C HIS A 140 -5.47 11.57 -19.50
N ARG A 141 -4.73 10.98 -20.44
CA ARG A 141 -5.31 10.05 -21.42
C ARG A 141 -5.77 8.75 -20.77
N VAL A 142 -4.96 8.20 -19.86
CA VAL A 142 -5.35 7.00 -19.09
C VAL A 142 -6.60 7.27 -18.28
N GLN A 143 -6.66 8.41 -17.57
CA GLN A 143 -7.85 8.78 -16.81
C GLN A 143 -9.08 8.93 -17.70
N SER A 144 -8.96 9.59 -18.85
CA SER A 144 -10.06 9.75 -19.80
C SER A 144 -10.56 8.40 -20.37
N LEU A 145 -9.66 7.45 -20.60
CA LEU A 145 -10.04 6.10 -21.03
C LEU A 145 -10.76 5.35 -19.90
N LEU A 146 -10.29 5.44 -18.68
CA LEU A 146 -10.95 4.83 -17.51
C LEU A 146 -12.36 5.41 -17.31
N ASP A 147 -12.51 6.72 -17.42
CA ASP A 147 -13.80 7.41 -17.26
C ASP A 147 -14.79 7.06 -18.40
N SER A 148 -14.28 6.68 -19.59
CA SER A 148 -15.13 6.26 -20.71
C SER A 148 -15.68 4.85 -20.60
N VAL A 149 -15.15 4.03 -19.67
CA VAL A 149 -15.57 2.64 -19.50
C VAL A 149 -16.64 2.53 -18.43
N GLU A 150 -17.88 2.29 -18.85
CA GLU A 150 -18.96 1.93 -17.93
C GLU A 150 -18.80 0.47 -17.50
N LEU A 151 -18.23 0.27 -16.31
CA LEU A 151 -18.20 -1.04 -15.66
C LEU A 151 -19.38 -1.13 -14.69
N PRO A 152 -20.19 -2.20 -14.77
CA PRO A 152 -21.23 -2.43 -13.77
C PRO A 152 -20.59 -2.85 -12.44
N GLY A 153 -20.08 -1.87 -11.69
CA GLY A 153 -19.61 -2.07 -10.33
C GLY A 153 -20.76 -2.38 -9.39
N ARG A 154 -20.62 -3.43 -8.59
CA ARG A 154 -21.56 -3.67 -7.48
C ARG A 154 -21.06 -2.90 -6.28
N SER A 155 -21.78 -1.83 -5.93
CA SER A 155 -21.57 -1.12 -4.66
C SER A 155 -22.25 -1.90 -3.51
N PHE A 156 -21.73 -1.72 -2.31
CA PHE A 156 -22.33 -2.24 -1.08
C PHE A 156 -22.23 -1.16 0.01
N GLU A 157 -23.09 -1.27 1.01
CA GLU A 157 -23.04 -0.39 2.17
C GLU A 157 -22.13 -1.00 3.25
N LEU A 158 -21.20 -0.21 3.77
CA LEU A 158 -20.37 -0.60 4.91
C LEU A 158 -21.19 -0.49 6.18
N VAL A 159 -21.61 -1.63 6.71
CA VAL A 159 -22.23 -1.69 8.04
C VAL A 159 -21.11 -1.75 9.08
N PRO A 160 -21.03 -0.80 10.03
CA PRO A 160 -20.03 -0.86 11.08
C PRO A 160 -20.17 -2.16 11.89
N PRO A 161 -19.07 -2.76 12.35
CA PRO A 161 -19.12 -3.97 13.16
C PRO A 161 -20.00 -3.70 14.39
N ARG A 162 -20.96 -4.57 14.67
CA ARG A 162 -21.70 -4.54 15.93
C ARG A 162 -20.69 -4.73 17.04
N VAL A 163 -20.48 -3.70 17.85
CA VAL A 163 -19.66 -3.82 19.06
C VAL A 163 -20.42 -4.76 19.99
N ALA A 164 -19.91 -5.99 20.13
CA ALA A 164 -20.45 -6.93 21.10
C ALA A 164 -20.19 -6.35 22.49
N GLY A 165 -21.20 -5.75 23.10
CA GLY A 165 -21.09 -5.15 24.44
C GLY A 165 -22.13 -4.09 24.78
N ALA A 166 -22.92 -3.58 23.84
CA ALA A 166 -23.95 -2.57 24.14
C ALA A 166 -25.31 -3.16 24.58
N ALA A 167 -25.49 -4.48 24.58
CA ALA A 167 -26.76 -5.12 24.93
C ALA A 167 -26.90 -5.50 26.42
N ALA A 168 -25.82 -5.42 27.21
CA ALA A 168 -25.88 -5.82 28.61
C ALA A 168 -26.25 -4.68 29.59
N ALA A 169 -26.32 -3.43 29.13
CA ALA A 169 -26.60 -2.28 29.99
C ALA A 169 -28.09 -1.85 30.00
N ALA A 170 -28.90 -2.37 29.09
CA ALA A 170 -30.32 -1.95 28.98
C ALA A 170 -31.31 -2.85 29.76
N GLU A 171 -30.88 -4.03 30.21
CA GLU A 171 -31.78 -4.95 30.95
C GLU A 171 -31.72 -4.80 32.49
N THR A 172 -30.82 -3.97 33.02
CA THR A 172 -30.69 -3.78 34.48
C THR A 172 -31.47 -2.57 35.00
N GLU A 173 -32.08 -1.75 34.15
CA GLU A 173 -32.80 -0.53 34.55
C GLU A 173 -34.33 -0.67 34.53
N GLN A 174 -34.87 -1.87 34.22
CA GLN A 174 -36.33 -2.14 34.25
C GLN A 174 -36.75 -3.12 35.33
N ALA A 175 -35.88 -3.46 36.27
CA ALA A 175 -36.22 -4.31 37.43
C ALA A 175 -35.77 -3.63 38.76
N GLY A 176 -36.31 -2.44 39.02
CA GLY A 176 -36.13 -1.73 40.28
C GLY A 176 -37.39 -0.93 40.62
#